data_53263e5cde4ccf2173b12652c6407fc8
#
_entry.id   53263e5cde4ccf2173b12652c6407fc8
#
_cell.length_a   1.000
_cell.length_b   1.000
_cell.length_c   1.000
_cell.angle_alpha   90.00
_cell.angle_beta   90.00
_cell.angle_gamma   90.00
#
_symmetry.space_group_name_H-M   'P 1'
#
loop_
_entity.id
_entity.type
_entity.pdbx_description
1 polymer ?
#
loop_
_entity_poly.entity_id
_entity_poly.type
_entity_poly.pdbx_seq_one_letter_code
_entity_poly.pdbx_strand_id
1 'polypeptide(L)'
;MNRLWSRVGIRAASVGLLVAGVIGGVYLGQDREVQARSAQAQLVVQANNDEMALLKERHNEHAAVRAYQRRAEGEAATKAAVEAKAAAGKAHKLEKKAIAKAAEKKAAESKESGGSGATPPFTGDIPASCDEFSGNRAIGCALMLDAGFGIDQFPCLNKLWDKESGWNHRARNPSSGAYGIPQSLPGDRMASKGDDWQSNPATQIKWGLSYIKGRYDTPCGAWGHSQSVGWY
;
A
#
# COMPACT_ATOMS: atom_id res chain seq x y z
N MET A 1 22.89 -17.49 0.03
CA MET A 1 23.06 -16.22 0.76
C MET A 1 24.52 -15.93 1.14
N ASN A 2 25.52 -16.22 0.28
CA ASN A 2 26.95 -16.12 0.67
C ASN A 2 27.82 -15.39 -0.35
N ARG A 3 27.27 -14.51 -1.21
CA ARG A 3 28.09 -13.79 -2.22
C ARG A 3 28.29 -12.29 -1.94
N LEU A 4 27.66 -11.74 -0.92
CA LEU A 4 27.78 -10.30 -0.60
C LEU A 4 28.89 -9.98 0.42
N TRP A 5 29.29 -10.95 1.23
CA TRP A 5 30.33 -10.75 2.25
C TRP A 5 31.75 -10.82 1.70
N SER A 6 31.98 -11.52 0.59
CA SER A 6 33.32 -11.63 -0.01
C SER A 6 33.84 -10.33 -0.66
N ARG A 7 32.92 -9.44 -1.09
CA ARG A 7 33.32 -8.17 -1.74
C ARG A 7 33.67 -7.04 -0.75
N VAL A 8 33.15 -7.10 0.46
CA VAL A 8 33.45 -6.13 1.52
C VAL A 8 34.79 -6.47 2.19
N GLY A 9 35.08 -7.77 2.40
CA GLY A 9 36.33 -8.21 3.02
C GLY A 9 37.59 -7.90 2.20
N ILE A 10 37.49 -7.97 0.87
CA ILE A 10 38.65 -7.71 -0.02
C ILE A 10 39.02 -6.21 -0.08
N ARG A 11 38.03 -5.33 0.07
CA ARG A 11 38.29 -3.88 0.07
C ARG A 11 38.85 -3.36 1.40
N ALA A 12 38.51 -3.99 2.52
CA ALA A 12 39.07 -3.64 3.82
C ALA A 12 40.52 -4.13 3.98
N ALA A 13 40.90 -5.27 3.38
CA ALA A 13 42.27 -5.79 3.43
C ALA A 13 43.26 -4.95 2.60
N SER A 14 42.83 -4.36 1.47
CA SER A 14 43.70 -3.53 0.63
C SER A 14 44.01 -2.16 1.23
N VAL A 15 43.15 -1.59 2.06
CA VAL A 15 43.40 -0.33 2.76
C VAL A 15 44.37 -0.53 3.95
N GLY A 16 44.26 -1.64 4.66
CA GLY A 16 45.15 -1.96 5.80
C GLY A 16 46.62 -2.18 5.35
N LEU A 17 46.85 -2.74 4.18
CA LEU A 17 48.22 -3.00 3.67
C LEU A 17 48.95 -1.73 3.25
N LEU A 18 48.23 -0.69 2.77
CA LEU A 18 48.82 0.59 2.43
C LEU A 18 49.25 1.44 3.63
N VAL A 19 48.59 1.32 4.75
CA VAL A 19 48.90 2.05 6.01
C VAL A 19 50.13 1.45 6.68
N ALA A 20 50.28 0.12 6.66
CA ALA A 20 51.45 -0.55 7.27
C ALA A 20 52.77 -0.29 6.52
N GLY A 21 52.71 0.01 5.22
CA GLY A 21 53.90 0.34 4.43
C GLY A 21 54.50 1.72 4.70
N VAL A 22 53.78 2.61 5.36
CA VAL A 22 54.20 4.00 5.56
C VAL A 22 55.03 4.17 6.84
N ILE A 23 54.91 3.26 7.83
CA ILE A 23 55.55 3.36 9.16
C ILE A 23 56.98 2.76 9.17
N GLY A 24 57.35 1.93 8.17
CA GLY A 24 58.60 1.16 8.17
C GLY A 24 59.81 1.83 7.45
N GLY A 25 59.66 3.02 6.85
CA GLY A 25 60.61 3.56 5.91
C GLY A 25 61.28 4.87 6.32
N VAL A 26 61.55 5.12 7.58
CA VAL A 26 62.31 6.29 7.99
C VAL A 26 63.69 5.86 8.45
N TYR A 27 64.60 5.62 7.50
CA TYR A 27 66.06 5.84 7.69
C TYR A 27 66.75 5.80 6.32
N LEU A 28 67.45 6.92 6.01
CA LEU A 28 68.41 7.15 4.93
C LEU A 28 67.88 7.63 3.53
N GLY A 29 67.86 8.93 3.43
CA GLY A 29 68.39 9.61 2.26
C GLY A 29 67.52 9.63 0.99
N GLN A 30 66.68 10.65 0.91
CA GLN A 30 66.50 11.53 -0.26
C GLN A 30 65.16 12.27 -0.12
N ASP A 31 65.21 13.57 0.09
CA ASP A 31 64.08 14.47 0.29
C ASP A 31 63.02 14.43 -0.82
N ARG A 32 63.37 13.99 -2.02
CA ARG A 32 62.44 13.86 -3.16
C ARG A 32 61.47 12.68 -3.05
N GLU A 33 61.89 11.54 -2.55
CA GLU A 33 61.01 10.36 -2.39
C GLU A 33 60.01 10.56 -1.23
N VAL A 34 60.40 11.25 -0.19
CA VAL A 34 59.53 11.55 0.97
C VAL A 34 58.41 12.54 0.56
N GLN A 35 58.75 13.56 -0.27
CA GLN A 35 57.76 14.51 -0.81
C GLN A 35 56.77 13.84 -1.77
N ALA A 36 57.24 12.95 -2.66
CA ALA A 36 56.37 12.22 -3.58
C ALA A 36 55.39 11.28 -2.81
N ARG A 37 55.88 10.60 -1.78
CA ARG A 37 55.02 9.71 -0.91
C ARG A 37 54.05 10.52 -0.09
N SER A 38 54.42 11.68 0.43
CA SER A 38 53.48 12.55 1.17
C SER A 38 52.38 13.13 0.27
N ALA A 39 52.72 13.52 -0.95
CA ALA A 39 51.75 13.99 -1.95
C ALA A 39 50.79 12.89 -2.36
N GLN A 40 51.27 11.67 -2.53
CA GLN A 40 50.44 10.51 -2.87
C GLN A 40 49.50 10.12 -1.70
N ALA A 41 49.99 10.18 -0.46
CA ALA A 41 49.16 9.97 0.74
C ALA A 41 48.06 11.04 0.88
N GLN A 42 48.37 12.30 0.57
CA GLN A 42 47.38 13.37 0.59
C GLN A 42 46.31 13.18 -0.50
N LEU A 43 46.66 12.74 -1.71
CA LEU A 43 45.69 12.44 -2.76
C LEU A 43 44.74 11.28 -2.35
N VAL A 44 45.26 10.25 -1.70
CA VAL A 44 44.44 9.13 -1.21
C VAL A 44 43.48 9.59 -0.13
N VAL A 45 43.92 10.40 0.83
CA VAL A 45 43.08 10.98 1.86
C VAL A 45 41.99 11.88 1.26
N GLN A 46 42.35 12.68 0.25
CA GLN A 46 41.38 13.54 -0.43
C GLN A 46 40.35 12.73 -1.21
N ALA A 47 40.76 11.71 -1.95
CA ALA A 47 39.82 10.79 -2.65
C ALA A 47 38.85 10.07 -1.70
N ASN A 48 39.34 9.63 -0.54
CA ASN A 48 38.50 9.03 0.48
C ASN A 48 37.50 10.04 1.08
N ASN A 49 37.92 11.28 1.30
CA ASN A 49 37.02 12.33 1.79
C ASN A 49 35.92 12.67 0.76
N ASP A 50 36.32 12.75 -0.51
CA ASP A 50 35.36 13.01 -1.59
C ASP A 50 34.35 11.84 -1.77
N GLU A 51 34.81 10.59 -1.66
CA GLU A 51 33.92 9.40 -1.65
C GLU A 51 32.97 9.42 -0.46
N MET A 52 33.47 9.75 0.74
CA MET A 52 32.62 9.87 1.94
C MET A 52 31.62 11.02 1.82
N ALA A 53 31.99 12.14 1.22
CA ALA A 53 31.09 13.26 0.95
C ALA A 53 29.95 12.83 0.00
N LEU A 54 30.31 12.15 -1.08
CA LEU A 54 29.34 11.63 -2.05
C LEU A 54 28.39 10.57 -1.46
N LEU A 55 28.91 9.70 -0.59
CA LEU A 55 28.09 8.71 0.12
C LEU A 55 27.11 9.39 1.09
N LYS A 56 27.57 10.44 1.79
CA LYS A 56 26.72 11.23 2.68
C LYS A 56 25.63 11.97 1.93
N GLU A 57 25.95 12.55 0.79
CA GLU A 57 24.99 13.23 -0.07
C GLU A 57 23.91 12.26 -0.56
N ARG A 58 24.29 11.11 -1.12
CA ARG A 58 23.32 10.06 -1.52
C ARG A 58 22.48 9.57 -0.34
N HIS A 59 23.06 9.40 0.85
CA HIS A 59 22.30 9.01 2.02
C HIS A 59 21.26 10.06 2.41
N ASN A 60 21.62 11.35 2.31
CA ASN A 60 20.70 12.46 2.60
C ASN A 60 19.57 12.54 1.56
N GLU A 61 19.88 12.36 0.27
CA GLU A 61 18.88 12.29 -0.79
C GLU A 61 17.87 11.15 -0.54
N HIS A 62 18.35 9.95 -0.24
CA HIS A 62 17.48 8.82 0.10
C HIS A 62 16.66 9.07 1.37
N ALA A 63 17.24 9.76 2.36
CA ALA A 63 16.51 10.13 3.57
C ALA A 63 15.41 11.16 3.26
N ALA A 64 15.69 12.14 2.42
CA ALA A 64 14.72 13.15 1.98
C ALA A 64 13.55 12.51 1.19
N VAL A 65 13.86 11.62 0.26
CA VAL A 65 12.84 10.86 -0.50
C VAL A 65 11.95 10.04 0.44
N ARG A 66 12.55 9.32 1.39
CA ARG A 66 11.75 8.57 2.39
C ARG A 66 10.91 9.47 3.28
N ALA A 67 11.41 10.65 3.64
CA ALA A 67 10.65 11.62 4.44
C ALA A 67 9.47 12.20 3.64
N TYR A 68 9.68 12.50 2.37
CA TYR A 68 8.62 12.94 1.45
C TYR A 68 7.55 11.87 1.29
N GLN A 69 7.96 10.62 1.03
CA GLN A 69 7.01 9.51 0.92
C GLN A 69 6.16 9.34 2.18
N ARG A 70 6.78 9.35 3.38
CA ARG A 70 6.02 9.25 4.64
C ARG A 70 5.04 10.40 4.84
N ARG A 71 5.40 11.61 4.42
CA ARG A 71 4.49 12.77 4.50
C ARG A 71 3.31 12.59 3.55
N ALA A 72 3.56 12.24 2.29
CA ALA A 72 2.51 11.98 1.30
C ALA A 72 1.57 10.85 1.75
N GLU A 73 2.12 9.80 2.36
CA GLU A 73 1.33 8.70 2.93
C GLU A 73 0.46 9.16 4.11
N GLY A 74 1.00 10.01 4.99
CA GLY A 74 0.25 10.58 6.10
C GLY A 74 -0.89 11.48 5.62
N GLU A 75 -0.64 12.31 4.61
CA GLU A 75 -1.66 13.16 3.99
C GLU A 75 -2.75 12.32 3.31
N ALA A 76 -2.37 11.28 2.56
CA ALA A 76 -3.30 10.36 1.93
C ALA A 76 -4.15 9.61 2.96
N ALA A 77 -3.55 9.14 4.04
CA ALA A 77 -4.27 8.48 5.14
C ALA A 77 -5.26 9.42 5.83
N THR A 78 -4.86 10.67 6.07
CA THR A 78 -5.74 11.69 6.65
C THR A 78 -6.92 11.99 5.74
N LYS A 79 -6.68 12.17 4.44
CA LYS A 79 -7.72 12.39 3.43
C LYS A 79 -8.67 11.20 3.39
N ALA A 80 -8.15 9.98 3.35
CA ALA A 80 -8.95 8.76 3.37
C ALA A 80 -9.83 8.66 4.63
N ALA A 81 -9.30 9.01 5.80
CA ALA A 81 -10.06 9.01 7.05
C ALA A 81 -11.19 10.05 7.04
N VAL A 82 -10.94 11.25 6.51
CA VAL A 82 -11.99 12.29 6.36
C VAL A 82 -13.08 11.83 5.41
N GLU A 83 -12.70 11.25 4.26
CA GLU A 83 -13.66 10.72 3.29
C GLU A 83 -14.48 9.57 3.86
N ALA A 84 -13.84 8.64 4.58
CA ALA A 84 -14.52 7.54 5.24
C ALA A 84 -15.53 8.05 6.30
N LYS A 85 -15.14 9.03 7.11
CA LYS A 85 -16.03 9.65 8.10
C LYS A 85 -17.22 10.35 7.44
N ALA A 86 -17.01 11.04 6.33
CA ALA A 86 -18.08 11.67 5.57
C ALA A 86 -19.02 10.63 4.94
N ALA A 87 -18.47 9.53 4.37
CA ALA A 87 -19.24 8.42 3.82
C ALA A 87 -20.05 7.71 4.91
N ALA A 88 -19.46 7.41 6.07
CA ALA A 88 -20.15 6.82 7.20
C ALA A 88 -21.30 7.69 7.69
N GLY A 89 -21.11 9.01 7.76
CA GLY A 89 -22.18 9.95 8.13
C GLY A 89 -23.36 9.97 7.15
N LYS A 90 -23.08 9.85 5.85
CA LYS A 90 -24.10 9.71 4.80
C LYS A 90 -24.79 8.35 4.88
N ALA A 91 -24.03 7.27 5.04
CA ALA A 91 -24.54 5.91 5.16
C ALA A 91 -25.49 5.80 6.36
N HIS A 92 -25.13 6.33 7.52
CA HIS A 92 -25.99 6.33 8.70
C HIS A 92 -27.32 7.10 8.50
N LYS A 93 -27.30 8.19 7.74
CA LYS A 93 -28.53 8.91 7.37
C LYS A 93 -29.40 8.11 6.41
N LEU A 94 -28.78 7.41 5.44
CA LEU A 94 -29.48 6.55 4.48
C LEU A 94 -30.04 5.31 5.16
N GLU A 95 -29.30 4.70 6.09
CA GLU A 95 -29.72 3.57 6.89
C GLU A 95 -30.96 3.91 7.74
N LYS A 96 -30.92 5.05 8.47
CA LYS A 96 -32.11 5.54 9.21
C LYS A 96 -33.32 5.72 8.30
N LYS A 97 -33.10 6.27 7.08
CA LYS A 97 -34.16 6.49 6.10
C LYS A 97 -34.68 5.17 5.52
N ALA A 98 -33.78 4.20 5.30
CA ALA A 98 -34.12 2.87 4.82
C ALA A 98 -34.88 2.05 5.87
N ILE A 99 -34.45 2.12 7.14
CA ILE A 99 -35.14 1.48 8.27
C ILE A 99 -36.56 2.06 8.44
N ALA A 100 -36.71 3.39 8.36
CA ALA A 100 -38.02 4.04 8.43
C ALA A 100 -38.91 3.60 7.26
N LYS A 101 -38.37 3.56 6.03
CA LYS A 101 -39.09 3.11 4.82
C LYS A 101 -39.40 1.62 4.84
N ALA A 102 -38.50 0.78 5.40
CA ALA A 102 -38.76 -0.66 5.58
C ALA A 102 -39.79 -0.93 6.66
N ALA A 103 -39.86 -0.11 7.72
CA ALA A 103 -40.89 -0.18 8.71
C ALA A 103 -42.27 0.22 8.13
N GLU A 104 -42.32 1.27 7.31
CA GLU A 104 -43.53 1.65 6.55
C GLU A 104 -43.93 0.58 5.53
N LYS A 105 -42.96 -0.05 4.85
CA LYS A 105 -43.23 -1.11 3.87
C LYS A 105 -43.64 -2.42 4.54
N LYS A 106 -43.07 -2.80 5.69
CA LYS A 106 -43.57 -3.94 6.50
C LYS A 106 -44.99 -3.73 7.02
N ALA A 107 -45.38 -2.50 7.30
CA ALA A 107 -46.75 -2.17 7.62
C ALA A 107 -47.70 -2.24 6.40
N ALA A 108 -47.17 -2.11 5.18
CA ALA A 108 -47.92 -2.22 3.92
C ALA A 108 -47.89 -3.62 3.30
N GLU A 109 -46.82 -4.42 3.48
CA GLU A 109 -46.58 -5.74 2.86
C GLU A 109 -47.06 -6.93 3.69
N SER A 110 -47.84 -6.72 4.75
CA SER A 110 -48.72 -7.79 5.22
C SER A 110 -49.81 -8.18 4.19
N LYS A 111 -49.73 -7.60 2.97
CA LYS A 111 -50.62 -7.88 1.82
C LYS A 111 -49.80 -7.81 0.53
N GLU A 112 -49.08 -8.80 0.18
CA GLU A 112 -48.91 -9.34 -1.18
C GLU A 112 -47.49 -9.93 -1.41
N SER A 113 -47.51 -11.16 -1.80
CA SER A 113 -46.40 -12.04 -2.19
C SER A 113 -45.99 -11.80 -3.62
N GLY A 114 -44.67 -11.93 -3.95
CA GLY A 114 -44.27 -12.31 -5.34
C GLY A 114 -42.93 -11.74 -5.85
N GLY A 115 -41.91 -12.53 -5.77
CA GLY A 115 -40.86 -12.84 -6.72
C GLY A 115 -40.02 -11.80 -7.46
N SER A 116 -38.71 -11.86 -7.38
CA SER A 116 -37.84 -12.11 -8.53
C SER A 116 -36.34 -11.91 -8.20
N GLY A 117 -35.50 -12.85 -8.70
CA GLY A 117 -34.09 -12.61 -9.07
C GLY A 117 -33.11 -12.32 -7.96
N ALA A 118 -32.95 -13.19 -6.99
CA ALA A 118 -32.00 -12.99 -5.90
C ALA A 118 -30.74 -13.83 -6.14
N THR A 119 -29.58 -13.13 -6.25
CA THR A 119 -28.30 -13.71 -5.80
C THR A 119 -28.56 -14.34 -4.42
N PRO A 120 -28.15 -15.59 -4.15
CA PRO A 120 -28.44 -16.23 -2.88
C PRO A 120 -27.95 -15.32 -1.73
N PRO A 121 -28.79 -15.07 -0.72
CA PRO A 121 -28.40 -14.23 0.40
C PRO A 121 -27.19 -14.85 1.11
N PHE A 122 -26.24 -14.00 1.53
CA PHE A 122 -25.13 -14.42 2.35
C PHE A 122 -25.66 -15.02 3.66
N THR A 123 -25.33 -16.29 3.93
CA THR A 123 -25.84 -17.05 5.10
C THR A 123 -24.95 -16.97 6.34
N GLY A 124 -23.86 -16.18 6.29
CA GLY A 124 -22.95 -15.94 7.43
C GLY A 124 -23.36 -14.74 8.28
N ASP A 125 -22.57 -14.46 9.31
CA ASP A 125 -22.79 -13.32 10.20
C ASP A 125 -22.69 -12.00 9.43
N ILE A 126 -23.77 -11.22 9.47
CA ILE A 126 -23.85 -9.88 8.89
C ILE A 126 -23.51 -8.88 10.01
N PRO A 127 -22.50 -7.99 9.83
CA PRO A 127 -22.15 -7.01 10.84
C PRO A 127 -23.31 -6.05 11.08
N ALA A 128 -23.49 -5.62 12.32
CA ALA A 128 -24.53 -4.65 12.68
C ALA A 128 -24.18 -3.24 12.18
N SER A 129 -22.89 -2.91 12.14
CA SER A 129 -22.40 -1.63 11.63
C SER A 129 -20.94 -1.72 11.11
N CYS A 130 -20.48 -0.65 10.44
CA CYS A 130 -19.07 -0.54 10.04
C CYS A 130 -18.12 -0.27 11.20
N ASP A 131 -18.62 0.07 12.38
CA ASP A 131 -17.81 0.38 13.57
C ASP A 131 -17.13 -0.87 14.15
N GLU A 132 -17.57 -2.06 13.73
CA GLU A 132 -16.93 -3.34 14.09
C GLU A 132 -15.56 -3.51 13.44
N PHE A 133 -15.23 -2.68 12.46
CA PHE A 133 -14.00 -2.78 11.67
C PHE A 133 -13.06 -1.61 11.92
N SER A 134 -11.78 -1.83 11.63
CA SER A 134 -10.72 -0.81 11.71
C SER A 134 -9.91 -0.73 10.42
N GLY A 135 -9.15 0.36 10.26
CA GLY A 135 -8.24 0.56 9.13
C GLY A 135 -8.97 0.53 7.77
N ASN A 136 -8.36 -0.13 6.78
CA ASN A 136 -8.91 -0.15 5.42
C ASN A 136 -10.25 -0.90 5.31
N ARG A 137 -10.53 -1.85 6.22
CA ARG A 137 -11.83 -2.52 6.28
C ARG A 137 -12.95 -1.57 6.68
N ALA A 138 -12.72 -0.72 7.68
CA ALA A 138 -13.69 0.31 8.08
C ALA A 138 -13.96 1.31 6.94
N ILE A 139 -12.88 1.77 6.26
CA ILE A 139 -12.99 2.63 5.09
C ILE A 139 -13.80 1.94 3.98
N GLY A 140 -13.52 0.66 3.73
CA GLY A 140 -14.21 -0.14 2.72
C GLY A 140 -15.69 -0.34 3.01
N CYS A 141 -16.04 -0.64 4.26
CA CYS A 141 -17.42 -0.76 4.71
C CYS A 141 -18.20 0.55 4.49
N ALA A 142 -17.66 1.67 4.95
CA ALA A 142 -18.29 2.98 4.78
C ALA A 142 -18.47 3.37 3.31
N LEU A 143 -17.45 3.19 2.48
CA LEU A 143 -17.52 3.51 1.05
C LEU A 143 -18.42 2.54 0.27
N MET A 144 -18.54 1.29 0.70
CA MET A 144 -19.46 0.33 0.12
C MET A 144 -20.93 0.79 0.34
N LEU A 145 -21.27 1.24 1.55
CA LEU A 145 -22.58 1.81 1.85
C LEU A 145 -22.84 3.11 1.06
N ASP A 146 -21.82 3.98 0.93
CA ASP A 146 -21.92 5.21 0.11
C ASP A 146 -22.12 4.88 -1.39
N ALA A 147 -21.58 3.76 -1.88
CA ALA A 147 -21.79 3.26 -3.24
C ALA A 147 -23.19 2.66 -3.48
N GLY A 148 -24.01 2.56 -2.42
CA GLY A 148 -25.40 2.10 -2.48
C GLY A 148 -25.59 0.60 -2.27
N PHE A 149 -24.58 -0.12 -1.80
CA PHE A 149 -24.72 -1.52 -1.39
C PHE A 149 -25.24 -1.63 0.06
N GLY A 150 -25.96 -2.69 0.36
CA GLY A 150 -26.38 -2.97 1.73
C GLY A 150 -25.26 -3.51 2.60
N ILE A 151 -25.40 -3.41 3.93
CA ILE A 151 -24.42 -3.93 4.90
C ILE A 151 -24.24 -5.45 4.78
N ASP A 152 -25.27 -6.16 4.35
CA ASP A 152 -25.27 -7.60 4.06
C ASP A 152 -24.26 -8.01 2.97
N GLN A 153 -23.82 -7.07 2.15
CA GLN A 153 -22.82 -7.30 1.12
C GLN A 153 -21.38 -7.22 1.64
N PHE A 154 -21.18 -6.61 2.82
CA PHE A 154 -19.84 -6.41 3.36
C PHE A 154 -19.10 -7.71 3.70
N PRO A 155 -19.70 -8.76 4.26
CA PRO A 155 -19.01 -10.02 4.48
C PRO A 155 -18.42 -10.63 3.21
N CYS A 156 -19.11 -10.49 2.09
CA CYS A 156 -18.60 -10.94 0.79
C CYS A 156 -17.42 -10.09 0.31
N LEU A 157 -17.54 -8.76 0.39
CA LEU A 157 -16.48 -7.83 0.05
C LEU A 157 -15.24 -8.07 0.91
N ASN A 158 -15.46 -8.27 2.22
CA ASN A 158 -14.38 -8.52 3.16
C ASN A 158 -13.60 -9.79 2.81
N LYS A 159 -14.29 -10.89 2.52
CA LYS A 159 -13.66 -12.15 2.10
C LYS A 159 -12.94 -12.02 0.76
N LEU A 160 -13.54 -11.31 -0.19
CA LEU A 160 -12.96 -11.08 -1.51
C LEU A 160 -11.62 -10.34 -1.39
N TRP A 161 -11.61 -9.18 -0.75
CA TRP A 161 -10.39 -8.37 -0.68
C TRP A 161 -9.39 -8.84 0.39
N ASP A 162 -9.84 -9.67 1.33
CA ASP A 162 -8.92 -10.43 2.18
C ASP A 162 -8.13 -11.46 1.37
N LYS A 163 -8.79 -12.18 0.48
CA LYS A 163 -8.15 -13.12 -0.46
C LYS A 163 -7.19 -12.41 -1.43
N GLU A 164 -7.56 -11.23 -1.94
CA GLU A 164 -6.76 -10.51 -2.95
C GLU A 164 -5.49 -9.90 -2.37
N SER A 165 -5.59 -9.22 -1.23
CA SER A 165 -4.49 -8.40 -0.69
C SER A 165 -4.38 -8.39 0.83
N GLY A 166 -5.30 -9.05 1.56
CA GLY A 166 -5.44 -8.83 3.00
C GLY A 166 -5.81 -7.38 3.32
N TRP A 167 -6.54 -6.68 2.44
CA TRP A 167 -6.84 -5.25 2.55
C TRP A 167 -5.60 -4.33 2.52
N ASN A 168 -4.47 -4.83 2.01
CA ASN A 168 -3.26 -4.04 1.92
C ASN A 168 -3.24 -3.19 0.65
N HIS A 169 -3.37 -1.87 0.82
CA HIS A 169 -3.34 -0.91 -0.29
C HIS A 169 -1.97 -0.82 -1.00
N ARG A 170 -0.91 -1.43 -0.44
CA ARG A 170 0.43 -1.51 -1.04
C ARG A 170 0.77 -2.90 -1.56
N ALA A 171 -0.17 -3.83 -1.49
CA ALA A 171 0.06 -5.15 -2.00
C ALA A 171 0.37 -5.09 -3.50
N ARG A 172 1.40 -5.81 -3.92
CA ARG A 172 1.78 -5.95 -5.33
C ARG A 172 2.09 -7.40 -5.61
N ASN A 173 1.44 -7.96 -6.59
CA ASN A 173 1.76 -9.29 -7.08
C ASN A 173 3.05 -9.22 -7.92
N PRO A 174 4.14 -9.93 -7.54
CA PRO A 174 5.42 -9.80 -8.22
C PRO A 174 5.44 -10.39 -9.63
N SER A 175 4.53 -11.31 -9.94
CA SER A 175 4.46 -11.97 -11.24
C SER A 175 3.52 -11.25 -12.21
N SER A 176 2.33 -10.85 -11.77
CA SER A 176 1.35 -10.19 -12.62
C SER A 176 1.45 -8.67 -12.62
N GLY A 177 1.96 -8.07 -11.53
CA GLY A 177 1.96 -6.63 -11.32
C GLY A 177 0.62 -6.07 -10.80
N ALA A 178 -0.36 -6.93 -10.47
CA ALA A 178 -1.61 -6.52 -9.84
C ALA A 178 -1.33 -5.74 -8.54
N TYR A 179 -2.12 -4.67 -8.30
CA TYR A 179 -1.80 -3.71 -7.26
C TYR A 179 -2.98 -3.37 -6.36
N GLY A 180 -2.66 -3.14 -5.08
CA GLY A 180 -3.54 -2.55 -4.08
C GLY A 180 -4.60 -3.50 -3.54
N ILE A 181 -5.57 -2.93 -2.82
CA ILE A 181 -6.66 -3.66 -2.17
C ILE A 181 -7.41 -4.55 -3.16
N PRO A 182 -7.86 -4.05 -4.35
CA PRO A 182 -8.63 -4.86 -5.30
C PRO A 182 -7.75 -5.67 -6.26
N GLN A 183 -6.43 -5.63 -6.15
CA GLN A 183 -5.48 -6.26 -7.07
C GLN A 183 -5.75 -5.89 -8.54
N SER A 184 -5.92 -4.58 -8.79
CA SER A 184 -6.15 -4.06 -10.15
C SER A 184 -5.00 -4.38 -11.10
N LEU A 185 -5.34 -4.83 -12.31
CA LEU A 185 -4.36 -5.13 -13.36
C LEU A 185 -4.80 -4.51 -14.70
N PRO A 186 -4.05 -3.56 -15.27
CA PRO A 186 -2.95 -2.84 -14.61
C PRO A 186 -3.44 -1.95 -13.45
N GLY A 187 -2.52 -1.66 -12.50
CA GLY A 187 -2.86 -0.91 -11.29
C GLY A 187 -3.29 0.54 -11.54
N ASP A 188 -2.76 1.18 -12.58
CA ASP A 188 -3.03 2.57 -12.96
C ASP A 188 -4.49 2.83 -13.41
N ARG A 189 -5.29 1.79 -13.68
CA ARG A 189 -6.74 1.94 -13.88
C ARG A 189 -7.42 2.64 -12.72
N MET A 190 -6.86 2.49 -11.51
CA MET A 190 -7.37 3.14 -10.30
C MET A 190 -7.20 4.66 -10.30
N ALA A 191 -6.33 5.21 -11.16
CA ALA A 191 -6.17 6.65 -11.37
C ALA A 191 -7.47 7.34 -11.86
N SER A 192 -8.40 6.59 -12.46
CA SER A 192 -9.74 7.10 -12.81
C SER A 192 -10.56 7.55 -11.60
N LYS A 193 -10.14 7.24 -10.38
CA LYS A 193 -10.79 7.65 -9.12
C LYS A 193 -9.96 8.65 -8.30
N GLY A 194 -8.73 8.92 -8.70
CA GLY A 194 -7.83 9.89 -8.09
C GLY A 194 -6.37 9.60 -8.39
N ASP A 195 -5.57 10.64 -8.54
CA ASP A 195 -4.14 10.55 -8.86
C ASP A 195 -3.32 9.92 -7.71
N ASP A 196 -3.89 9.91 -6.50
CA ASP A 196 -3.32 9.34 -5.28
C ASP A 196 -3.54 7.82 -5.13
N TRP A 197 -3.96 7.14 -6.19
CA TRP A 197 -4.35 5.73 -6.18
C TRP A 197 -3.27 4.78 -5.63
N GLN A 198 -1.99 5.12 -5.73
CA GLN A 198 -0.91 4.29 -5.22
C GLN A 198 -0.83 4.27 -3.69
N SER A 199 -1.25 5.35 -3.04
CA SER A 199 -1.08 5.56 -1.60
C SER A 199 -2.39 5.73 -0.83
N ASN A 200 -3.48 6.07 -1.52
CA ASN A 200 -4.77 6.31 -0.89
C ASN A 200 -5.69 5.08 -1.00
N PRO A 201 -5.95 4.37 0.13
CA PRO A 201 -6.85 3.22 0.12
C PRO A 201 -8.28 3.57 -0.30
N ALA A 202 -8.78 4.77 0.01
CA ALA A 202 -10.14 5.16 -0.39
C ALA A 202 -10.28 5.25 -1.91
N THR A 203 -9.27 5.75 -2.61
CA THR A 203 -9.24 5.80 -4.08
C THR A 203 -9.28 4.40 -4.70
N GLN A 204 -8.51 3.47 -4.16
CA GLN A 204 -8.50 2.07 -4.60
C GLN A 204 -9.84 1.38 -4.35
N ILE A 205 -10.41 1.58 -3.16
CA ILE A 205 -11.70 1.03 -2.76
C ILE A 205 -12.83 1.54 -3.67
N LYS A 206 -12.89 2.84 -3.92
CA LYS A 206 -13.87 3.44 -4.85
C LYS A 206 -13.78 2.85 -6.25
N TRP A 207 -12.56 2.62 -6.73
CA TRP A 207 -12.36 1.97 -8.02
C TRP A 207 -12.86 0.52 -7.99
N GLY A 208 -12.45 -0.25 -6.99
CA GLY A 208 -12.83 -1.65 -6.84
C GLY A 208 -14.34 -1.84 -6.72
N LEU A 209 -15.02 -0.99 -5.94
CA LEU A 209 -16.49 -1.00 -5.83
C LEU A 209 -17.17 -0.67 -7.16
N SER A 210 -16.63 0.29 -7.93
CA SER A 210 -17.15 0.60 -9.27
C SER A 210 -16.96 -0.56 -10.24
N TYR A 211 -15.81 -1.25 -10.17
CA TYR A 211 -15.54 -2.44 -10.97
C TYR A 211 -16.49 -3.57 -10.62
N ILE A 212 -16.68 -3.85 -9.32
CA ILE A 212 -17.63 -4.87 -8.84
C ILE A 212 -19.04 -4.55 -9.33
N LYS A 213 -19.50 -3.31 -9.18
CA LYS A 213 -20.84 -2.89 -9.62
C LYS A 213 -21.05 -3.08 -11.11
N GLY A 214 -20.05 -2.75 -11.92
CA GLY A 214 -20.17 -2.84 -13.39
C GLY A 214 -20.05 -4.25 -13.94
N ARG A 215 -19.41 -5.18 -13.24
CA ARG A 215 -19.13 -6.51 -13.76
C ARG A 215 -19.90 -7.63 -13.06
N TYR A 216 -20.19 -7.47 -11.78
CA TYR A 216 -20.78 -8.50 -10.92
C TYR A 216 -22.03 -8.07 -10.19
N ASP A 217 -22.48 -6.84 -10.43
CA ASP A 217 -23.64 -6.21 -9.79
C ASP A 217 -23.45 -5.98 -8.30
N THR A 218 -23.00 -6.98 -7.55
CA THR A 218 -22.86 -6.93 -6.10
C THR A 218 -21.52 -7.52 -5.61
N PRO A 219 -21.06 -7.14 -4.41
CA PRO A 219 -19.92 -7.79 -3.76
C PRO A 219 -20.08 -9.30 -3.59
N CYS A 220 -21.27 -9.78 -3.25
CA CYS A 220 -21.54 -11.21 -3.13
C CYS A 220 -21.51 -11.92 -4.50
N GLY A 221 -21.94 -11.24 -5.57
CA GLY A 221 -21.78 -11.72 -6.95
C GLY A 221 -20.32 -11.89 -7.32
N ALA A 222 -19.47 -10.88 -7.02
CA ALA A 222 -18.03 -10.94 -7.25
C ALA A 222 -17.35 -12.05 -6.43
N TRP A 223 -17.71 -12.19 -5.16
CA TRP A 223 -17.19 -13.26 -4.30
C TRP A 223 -17.58 -14.65 -4.81
N GLY A 224 -18.84 -14.85 -5.17
CA GLY A 224 -19.32 -16.11 -5.75
C GLY A 224 -18.56 -16.48 -7.02
N HIS A 225 -18.32 -15.51 -7.92
CA HIS A 225 -17.50 -15.70 -9.10
C HIS A 225 -16.07 -16.09 -8.73
N SER A 226 -15.43 -15.34 -7.81
CA SER A 226 -14.06 -15.62 -7.36
C SER A 226 -13.92 -17.02 -6.71
N GLN A 227 -14.95 -17.51 -6.05
CA GLN A 227 -14.96 -18.85 -5.50
C GLN A 227 -15.05 -19.93 -6.59
N SER A 228 -15.79 -19.68 -7.67
CA SER A 228 -16.01 -20.67 -8.74
C SER A 228 -14.84 -20.78 -9.70
N VAL A 229 -14.16 -19.68 -10.02
CA VAL A 229 -13.11 -19.63 -11.06
C VAL A 229 -11.73 -19.19 -10.56
N GLY A 230 -11.64 -18.78 -9.29
CA GLY A 230 -10.37 -18.42 -8.66
C GLY A 230 -9.99 -16.92 -8.75
N TRP A 231 -10.68 -16.12 -9.57
CA TRP A 231 -10.45 -14.68 -9.78
C TRP A 231 -11.77 -13.90 -9.91
N TYR A 232 -11.67 -12.57 -9.94
CA TYR A 232 -12.82 -11.70 -10.19
C TYR A 232 -12.41 -10.47 -11.00
#